data_c82f2d6a294db5501ebb8861699c2bb7
#
_entry.id   c82f2d6a294db5501ebb8861699c2bb7
#
_cell.length_a   1.000
_cell.length_b   1.000
_cell.length_c   1.000
_cell.angle_alpha   90.00
_cell.angle_beta   90.00
_cell.angle_gamma   90.00
#
_symmetry.space_group_name_H-M   'P 1'
#
loop_
_entity.id
_entity.type
_entity.pdbx_description
1 polymer ?
#
loop_
_entity_poly.entity_id
_entity_poly.type
_entity_poly.pdbx_seq_one_letter_code
_entity_poly.pdbx_strand_id
1 'polypeptide(L)'
;MEHPDPVAAQPKFTIATVTYNAAALIERTIQSVEAQNYSAVEHLIVDGNSHDDTLAHVHHYQERNSRAAIRHEIVCCSEPDEGLYDAMNKAINMATGQYILFLNAGDALATPDTLECVAQAIMKARHSSRQEVWPAVAYGDTLLVDNAGSVLGPRRLRPPHHLTWRSFKNGMLVCHQAFFANTTLARLYHYDSRYRYSADFDWCIRIMRHAARHHLPIVNAECVIAHYLNEGLTTRHHKASLKERFRIMVRHYGWVTTLFKHAQFALRNPKRKL
;
A
#
# COMPACT_ATOMS: atom_id res chain seq x y z
N MET A 1 -32.87 -28.48 -12.64
CA MET A 1 -31.50 -28.54 -12.13
C MET A 1 -30.94 -27.14 -12.20
N GLU A 2 -31.00 -26.44 -11.09
CA GLU A 2 -30.32 -25.14 -10.98
C GLU A 2 -28.83 -25.41 -10.96
N HIS A 3 -28.12 -24.95 -11.99
CA HIS A 3 -26.66 -24.87 -11.93
C HIS A 3 -26.33 -23.91 -10.79
N PRO A 4 -25.53 -24.28 -9.78
CA PRO A 4 -25.05 -23.31 -8.81
C PRO A 4 -24.30 -22.25 -9.60
N ASP A 5 -24.70 -20.97 -9.39
CA ASP A 5 -23.96 -19.81 -9.91
C ASP A 5 -22.48 -20.01 -9.59
N PRO A 6 -21.57 -19.82 -10.55
CA PRO A 6 -20.16 -19.86 -10.26
C PRO A 6 -19.90 -18.86 -9.15
N VAL A 7 -19.54 -19.34 -7.95
CA VAL A 7 -19.17 -18.51 -6.82
C VAL A 7 -18.21 -17.44 -7.36
N ALA A 8 -18.67 -16.19 -7.41
CA ALA A 8 -17.93 -15.10 -8.01
C ALA A 8 -16.54 -15.12 -7.37
N ALA A 9 -15.49 -15.33 -8.18
CA ALA A 9 -14.14 -15.52 -7.69
C ALA A 9 -13.74 -14.35 -6.80
N GLN A 10 -13.42 -14.63 -5.55
CA GLN A 10 -12.94 -13.63 -4.60
C GLN A 10 -11.58 -13.09 -5.06
N PRO A 11 -11.26 -11.80 -4.81
CA PRO A 11 -10.01 -11.22 -5.25
C PRO A 11 -8.81 -11.86 -4.52
N LYS A 12 -7.80 -12.34 -5.22
CA LYS A 12 -6.52 -12.69 -4.62
C LYS A 12 -5.71 -11.42 -4.34
N PHE A 13 -5.17 -11.31 -3.13
CA PHE A 13 -4.29 -10.20 -2.74
C PHE A 13 -2.83 -10.63 -2.75
N THR A 14 -1.97 -9.83 -3.35
CA THR A 14 -0.52 -9.86 -3.09
C THR A 14 -0.21 -8.81 -2.04
N ILE A 15 0.25 -9.24 -0.88
CA ILE A 15 0.86 -8.37 0.12
C ILE A 15 2.36 -8.38 -0.13
N ALA A 16 2.88 -7.24 -0.61
CA ALA A 16 4.29 -7.12 -0.96
C ALA A 16 5.07 -6.46 0.18
N THR A 17 5.97 -7.20 0.81
CA THR A 17 6.90 -6.69 1.81
C THR A 17 8.28 -6.54 1.18
N VAL A 18 8.75 -5.29 1.04
CA VAL A 18 10.11 -5.01 0.62
C VAL A 18 10.97 -4.78 1.86
N THR A 19 12.14 -5.39 1.91
CA THR A 19 12.96 -5.42 3.13
C THR A 19 14.46 -5.38 2.82
N TYR A 20 15.23 -4.78 3.73
CA TYR A 20 16.69 -4.80 3.73
C TYR A 20 17.19 -4.58 5.16
N ASN A 21 17.91 -5.56 5.72
CA ASN A 21 18.42 -5.56 7.08
C ASN A 21 17.36 -5.13 8.11
N ALA A 22 16.24 -5.85 8.12
CA ALA A 22 15.06 -5.50 8.93
C ALA A 22 14.67 -6.59 9.93
N ALA A 23 15.63 -7.40 10.41
CA ALA A 23 15.38 -8.51 11.36
C ALA A 23 14.57 -8.06 12.58
N ALA A 24 14.84 -6.86 13.11
CA ALA A 24 14.13 -6.33 14.28
C ALA A 24 12.66 -5.91 13.99
N LEU A 25 12.24 -5.83 12.74
CA LEU A 25 10.95 -5.24 12.36
C LEU A 25 10.06 -6.21 11.58
N ILE A 26 10.65 -7.11 10.77
CA ILE A 26 9.93 -7.93 9.79
C ILE A 26 8.91 -8.88 10.45
N GLU A 27 9.21 -9.39 11.64
CA GLU A 27 8.35 -10.36 12.33
C GLU A 27 6.94 -9.80 12.60
N ARG A 28 6.82 -8.51 12.96
CA ARG A 28 5.51 -7.84 13.12
C ARG A 28 4.69 -7.88 11.84
N THR A 29 5.33 -7.60 10.71
CA THR A 29 4.67 -7.60 9.40
C THR A 29 4.22 -9.01 9.05
N ILE A 30 5.10 -9.99 9.20
CA ILE A 30 4.83 -11.41 8.97
C ILE A 30 3.62 -11.86 9.80
N GLN A 31 3.64 -11.64 11.11
CA GLN A 31 2.55 -12.05 12.01
C GLN A 31 1.20 -11.45 11.63
N SER A 32 1.19 -10.19 11.17
CA SER A 32 -0.04 -9.52 10.77
C SER A 32 -0.64 -10.09 9.48
N VAL A 33 0.19 -10.61 8.58
CA VAL A 33 -0.28 -11.30 7.36
C VAL A 33 -0.66 -12.74 7.69
N GLU A 34 0.15 -13.44 8.47
CA GLU A 34 -0.11 -14.82 8.93
C GLU A 34 -1.45 -14.95 9.67
N ALA A 35 -1.84 -13.89 10.41
CA ALA A 35 -3.08 -13.86 11.19
C ALA A 35 -4.34 -13.58 10.36
N GLN A 36 -4.25 -13.34 9.05
CA GLN A 36 -5.43 -13.01 8.25
C GLN A 36 -6.36 -14.21 8.07
N ASN A 37 -7.67 -13.98 8.27
CA ASN A 37 -8.72 -15.00 8.07
C ASN A 37 -9.05 -15.24 6.58
N TYR A 38 -8.45 -14.48 5.68
CA TYR A 38 -8.66 -14.52 4.24
C TYR A 38 -7.64 -15.45 3.57
N SER A 39 -8.09 -16.47 2.83
CA SER A 39 -7.21 -17.53 2.31
C SER A 39 -6.52 -17.18 0.98
N ALA A 40 -7.14 -16.32 0.14
CA ALA A 40 -6.61 -15.99 -1.18
C ALA A 40 -5.52 -14.91 -1.10
N VAL A 41 -4.41 -15.23 -0.42
CA VAL A 41 -3.29 -14.32 -0.15
C VAL A 41 -1.98 -14.89 -0.69
N GLU A 42 -1.25 -14.07 -1.41
CA GLU A 42 0.16 -14.21 -1.70
C GLU A 42 0.94 -13.21 -0.83
N HIS A 43 1.81 -13.68 0.05
CA HIS A 43 2.78 -12.83 0.74
C HIS A 43 4.09 -12.86 -0.02
N LEU A 44 4.36 -11.81 -0.76
CA LEU A 44 5.56 -11.67 -1.59
C LEU A 44 6.60 -10.83 -0.83
N ILE A 45 7.71 -11.45 -0.46
CA ILE A 45 8.81 -10.82 0.26
C ILE A 45 9.95 -10.59 -0.74
N VAL A 46 10.30 -9.32 -0.97
CA VAL A 46 11.42 -8.93 -1.82
C VAL A 46 12.50 -8.34 -0.92
N ASP A 47 13.57 -9.10 -0.74
CA ASP A 47 14.69 -8.78 0.11
C ASP A 47 15.86 -8.24 -0.71
N GLY A 48 16.40 -7.09 -0.29
CA GLY A 48 17.52 -6.41 -0.95
C GLY A 48 18.90 -7.02 -0.64
N ASN A 49 18.99 -8.37 -0.51
CA ASN A 49 20.19 -9.09 -0.12
C ASN A 49 20.63 -8.74 1.31
N SER A 50 19.77 -8.96 2.29
CA SER A 50 20.04 -8.73 3.71
C SER A 50 21.17 -9.61 4.24
N HIS A 51 21.94 -9.06 5.19
CA HIS A 51 23.08 -9.73 5.87
C HIS A 51 22.80 -9.99 7.34
N ASP A 52 21.64 -9.60 7.87
CA ASP A 52 21.17 -9.87 9.21
C ASP A 52 20.21 -11.08 9.21
N ASP A 53 19.52 -11.33 10.32
CA ASP A 53 18.60 -12.45 10.50
C ASP A 53 17.24 -12.25 9.77
N THR A 54 17.11 -11.27 8.87
CA THR A 54 15.85 -11.01 8.14
C THR A 54 15.35 -12.27 7.42
N LEU A 55 16.23 -12.96 6.67
CA LEU A 55 15.86 -14.16 5.92
C LEU A 55 15.57 -15.37 6.84
N ALA A 56 16.20 -15.45 8.01
CA ALA A 56 15.90 -16.48 9.00
C ALA A 56 14.44 -16.36 9.50
N HIS A 57 13.95 -15.13 9.78
CA HIS A 57 12.54 -14.88 10.10
C HIS A 57 11.60 -15.33 8.98
N VAL A 58 11.94 -15.08 7.72
CA VAL A 58 11.14 -15.50 6.57
C VAL A 58 11.08 -17.03 6.47
N HIS A 59 12.18 -17.74 6.65
CA HIS A 59 12.21 -19.21 6.65
C HIS A 59 11.35 -19.80 7.77
N HIS A 60 11.46 -19.29 9.00
CA HIS A 60 10.60 -19.72 10.11
C HIS A 60 9.11 -19.46 9.81
N TYR A 61 8.78 -18.36 9.15
CA TYR A 61 7.40 -18.08 8.72
C TYR A 61 6.89 -19.13 7.70
N GLN A 62 7.70 -19.47 6.71
CA GLN A 62 7.35 -20.52 5.73
C GLN A 62 7.08 -21.86 6.41
N GLU A 63 7.89 -22.22 7.42
CA GLU A 63 7.70 -23.45 8.20
C GLU A 63 6.39 -23.40 9.02
N ARG A 64 6.09 -22.28 9.71
CA ARG A 64 4.84 -22.13 10.46
C ARG A 64 3.62 -22.19 9.54
N ASN A 65 3.67 -21.49 8.42
CA ASN A 65 2.59 -21.46 7.43
C ASN A 65 2.26 -22.85 6.86
N SER A 66 3.27 -23.73 6.69
CA SER A 66 3.05 -25.09 6.22
C SER A 66 2.14 -25.94 7.12
N ARG A 67 2.01 -25.54 8.41
CA ARG A 67 1.21 -26.21 9.45
C ARG A 67 -0.04 -25.41 9.83
N ALA A 68 -0.21 -24.22 9.26
CA ALA A 68 -1.33 -23.33 9.58
C ALA A 68 -2.66 -23.88 9.05
N ALA A 69 -3.77 -23.55 9.71
CA ALA A 69 -5.12 -23.90 9.27
C ALA A 69 -5.50 -23.13 7.98
N ILE A 70 -5.14 -21.85 7.92
CA ILE A 70 -5.23 -21.04 6.70
C ILE A 70 -3.80 -20.88 6.19
N ARG A 71 -3.55 -21.37 4.98
CA ARG A 71 -2.23 -21.30 4.36
C ARG A 71 -2.23 -20.24 3.30
N HIS A 72 -1.25 -19.34 3.40
CA HIS A 72 -1.00 -18.33 2.38
C HIS A 72 0.10 -18.83 1.43
N GLU A 73 0.12 -18.32 0.21
CA GLU A 73 1.24 -18.51 -0.70
C GLU A 73 2.37 -17.56 -0.26
N ILE A 74 3.54 -18.12 0.10
CA ILE A 74 4.68 -17.32 0.54
C ILE A 74 5.79 -17.43 -0.48
N VAL A 75 6.10 -16.31 -1.14
CA VAL A 75 7.18 -16.19 -2.12
C VAL A 75 8.25 -15.26 -1.56
N CYS A 76 9.49 -15.70 -1.54
CA CYS A 76 10.64 -14.89 -1.13
C CYS A 76 11.65 -14.83 -2.28
N CYS A 77 12.06 -13.61 -2.64
CA CYS A 77 13.14 -13.33 -3.56
C CYS A 77 14.17 -12.44 -2.85
N SER A 78 15.41 -12.89 -2.75
CA SER A 78 16.51 -12.13 -2.16
C SER A 78 17.57 -11.88 -3.22
N GLU A 79 17.74 -10.61 -3.58
CA GLU A 79 18.75 -10.15 -4.54
C GLU A 79 19.04 -8.66 -4.32
N PRO A 80 20.21 -8.16 -4.69
CA PRO A 80 20.52 -6.74 -4.61
C PRO A 80 19.50 -5.87 -5.35
N ASP A 81 19.18 -4.70 -4.79
CA ASP A 81 18.33 -3.69 -5.40
C ASP A 81 18.99 -2.30 -5.42
N GLU A 82 18.45 -1.38 -6.21
CA GLU A 82 18.87 0.02 -6.28
C GLU A 82 18.11 0.92 -5.28
N GLY A 83 17.43 0.32 -4.30
CA GLY A 83 16.68 0.97 -3.23
C GLY A 83 15.20 0.62 -3.25
N LEU A 84 14.46 1.18 -2.28
CA LEU A 84 13.07 0.84 -1.94
C LEU A 84 12.14 0.69 -3.15
N TYR A 85 12.15 1.67 -4.07
CA TYR A 85 11.23 1.67 -5.19
C TYR A 85 11.63 0.72 -6.33
N ASP A 86 12.90 0.33 -6.42
CA ASP A 86 13.35 -0.75 -7.30
C ASP A 86 12.81 -2.09 -6.79
N ALA A 87 12.98 -2.38 -5.50
CA ALA A 87 12.40 -3.57 -4.87
C ALA A 87 10.87 -3.62 -5.03
N MET A 88 10.17 -2.47 -4.87
CA MET A 88 8.73 -2.39 -5.11
C MET A 88 8.36 -2.66 -6.58
N ASN A 89 9.15 -2.21 -7.54
CA ASN A 89 8.94 -2.50 -8.96
C ASN A 89 9.15 -3.98 -9.29
N LYS A 90 10.15 -4.62 -8.68
CA LYS A 90 10.33 -6.08 -8.76
C LYS A 90 9.08 -6.80 -8.22
N ALA A 91 8.58 -6.39 -7.05
CA ALA A 91 7.36 -6.95 -6.48
C ALA A 91 6.14 -6.79 -7.39
N ILE A 92 5.95 -5.64 -8.06
CA ILE A 92 4.87 -5.43 -9.03
C ILE A 92 4.93 -6.46 -10.17
N ASN A 93 6.14 -6.75 -10.68
CA ASN A 93 6.31 -7.70 -11.77
C ASN A 93 6.05 -9.15 -11.34
N MET A 94 6.40 -9.50 -10.10
CA MET A 94 6.25 -10.85 -9.54
C MET A 94 4.83 -11.13 -9.02
N ALA A 95 4.11 -10.10 -8.55
CA ALA A 95 2.78 -10.24 -7.94
C ALA A 95 1.81 -11.05 -8.80
N THR A 96 1.16 -12.07 -8.23
CA THR A 96 0.15 -12.90 -8.92
C THR A 96 -1.29 -12.58 -8.51
N GLY A 97 -1.47 -11.84 -7.40
CA GLY A 97 -2.76 -11.40 -6.93
C GLY A 97 -3.43 -10.38 -7.85
N GLN A 98 -4.74 -10.29 -7.77
CA GLN A 98 -5.52 -9.32 -8.52
C GLN A 98 -5.31 -7.89 -8.01
N TYR A 99 -5.00 -7.77 -6.73
CA TYR A 99 -4.61 -6.50 -6.09
C TYR A 99 -3.28 -6.66 -5.39
N ILE A 100 -2.48 -5.61 -5.44
CA ILE A 100 -1.23 -5.51 -4.70
C ILE A 100 -1.33 -4.43 -3.63
N LEU A 101 -0.86 -4.75 -2.42
CA LEU A 101 -0.64 -3.83 -1.32
C LEU A 101 0.84 -3.86 -0.94
N PHE A 102 1.45 -2.71 -0.73
CA PHE A 102 2.79 -2.62 -0.16
C PHE A 102 2.71 -2.45 1.35
N LEU A 103 3.24 -3.41 2.08
CA LEU A 103 3.31 -3.43 3.54
C LEU A 103 4.78 -3.61 3.94
N ASN A 104 5.48 -2.51 4.21
CA ASN A 104 6.92 -2.55 4.50
C ASN A 104 7.21 -3.22 5.84
N ALA A 105 8.45 -3.70 6.02
CA ALA A 105 8.89 -4.27 7.29
C ALA A 105 8.68 -3.26 8.45
N GLY A 106 7.99 -3.70 9.50
CA GLY A 106 7.57 -2.88 10.65
C GLY A 106 6.13 -2.37 10.58
N ASP A 107 5.53 -2.27 9.38
CA ASP A 107 4.09 -2.01 9.24
C ASP A 107 3.29 -3.32 9.42
N ALA A 108 2.01 -3.22 9.74
CA ALA A 108 1.17 -4.38 9.99
C ALA A 108 -0.26 -4.17 9.44
N LEU A 109 -0.92 -5.24 9.01
CA LEU A 109 -2.38 -5.20 8.81
C LEU A 109 -3.07 -4.99 10.16
N ALA A 110 -4.16 -4.22 10.17
CA ALA A 110 -4.73 -3.71 11.42
C ALA A 110 -5.42 -4.80 12.27
N THR A 111 -6.11 -5.74 11.63
CA THR A 111 -6.86 -6.82 12.29
C THR A 111 -6.81 -8.09 11.45
N PRO A 112 -7.11 -9.27 12.02
CA PRO A 112 -7.21 -10.53 11.26
C PRO A 112 -8.25 -10.50 10.13
N ASP A 113 -9.25 -9.64 10.19
CA ASP A 113 -10.33 -9.53 9.21
C ASP A 113 -10.10 -8.40 8.19
N THR A 114 -8.93 -7.76 8.19
CA THR A 114 -8.64 -6.61 7.32
C THR A 114 -8.82 -6.96 5.85
N LEU A 115 -8.26 -8.08 5.39
CA LEU A 115 -8.34 -8.48 3.98
C LEU A 115 -9.76 -8.90 3.59
N GLU A 116 -10.49 -9.55 4.49
CA GLU A 116 -11.92 -9.87 4.29
C GLU A 116 -12.75 -8.60 4.10
N CYS A 117 -12.56 -7.59 4.96
CA CYS A 117 -13.24 -6.30 4.86
C CYS A 117 -12.98 -5.63 3.49
N VAL A 118 -11.73 -5.62 3.04
CA VAL A 118 -11.36 -5.05 1.73
C VAL A 118 -11.96 -5.86 0.57
N ALA A 119 -11.95 -7.20 0.65
CA ALA A 119 -12.54 -8.08 -0.35
C ALA A 119 -14.04 -7.83 -0.50
N GLN A 120 -14.77 -7.74 0.61
CA GLN A 120 -16.21 -7.44 0.61
C GLN A 120 -16.51 -6.09 -0.04
N ALA A 121 -15.74 -5.05 0.27
CA ALA A 121 -15.89 -3.73 -0.34
C ALA A 121 -15.65 -3.77 -1.86
N ILE A 122 -14.61 -4.47 -2.31
CA ILE A 122 -14.30 -4.67 -3.73
C ILE A 122 -15.44 -5.41 -4.44
N MET A 123 -15.92 -6.52 -3.87
CA MET A 123 -16.99 -7.33 -4.46
C MET A 123 -18.29 -6.55 -4.55
N LYS A 124 -18.67 -5.82 -3.49
CA LYS A 124 -19.84 -4.94 -3.48
C LYS A 124 -19.75 -3.89 -4.60
N ALA A 125 -18.62 -3.24 -4.76
CA ALA A 125 -18.42 -2.24 -5.82
C ALA A 125 -18.48 -2.86 -7.23
N ARG A 126 -17.90 -4.05 -7.41
CA ARG A 126 -17.93 -4.79 -8.67
C ARG A 126 -19.37 -5.16 -9.07
N HIS A 127 -20.14 -5.76 -8.16
CA HIS A 127 -21.55 -6.15 -8.42
C HIS A 127 -22.46 -4.95 -8.62
N SER A 128 -22.14 -3.79 -8.04
CA SER A 128 -22.89 -2.55 -8.26
C SER A 128 -22.63 -1.93 -9.63
N SER A 129 -21.57 -2.33 -10.34
CA SER A 129 -21.28 -1.88 -11.68
C SER A 129 -22.01 -2.74 -12.70
N ARG A 130 -22.68 -2.11 -13.69
CA ARG A 130 -23.44 -2.84 -14.75
C ARG A 130 -22.59 -3.83 -15.56
N GLN A 131 -21.27 -3.65 -15.58
CA GLN A 131 -20.33 -4.46 -16.36
C GLN A 131 -19.45 -5.36 -15.48
N GLU A 132 -19.74 -5.45 -14.16
CA GLU A 132 -18.92 -6.18 -13.19
C GLU A 132 -17.43 -5.84 -13.24
N VAL A 133 -17.13 -4.57 -13.46
CA VAL A 133 -15.75 -4.08 -13.58
C VAL A 133 -15.06 -4.10 -12.22
N TRP A 134 -13.87 -4.67 -12.19
CA TRP A 134 -13.02 -4.65 -11.00
C TRP A 134 -12.58 -3.21 -10.66
N PRO A 135 -12.71 -2.78 -9.41
CA PRO A 135 -12.18 -1.49 -8.98
C PRO A 135 -10.70 -1.32 -9.31
N ALA A 136 -10.32 -0.13 -9.74
CA ALA A 136 -8.92 0.21 -9.97
C ALA A 136 -8.13 0.26 -8.66
N VAL A 137 -8.80 0.70 -7.59
CA VAL A 137 -8.21 0.91 -6.26
C VAL A 137 -9.26 0.61 -5.19
N ALA A 138 -8.82 -0.12 -4.15
CA ALA A 138 -9.48 -0.14 -2.86
C ALA A 138 -8.57 0.53 -1.82
N TYR A 139 -9.13 1.34 -0.92
CA TYR A 139 -8.35 2.07 0.07
C TYR A 139 -9.09 2.16 1.42
N GLY A 140 -8.35 2.48 2.48
CA GLY A 140 -8.91 2.71 3.80
C GLY A 140 -8.00 3.58 4.65
N ASP A 141 -8.25 3.58 5.95
CA ASP A 141 -7.51 4.40 6.91
C ASP A 141 -6.26 3.70 7.44
N THR A 142 -5.43 4.45 8.13
CA THR A 142 -4.17 3.99 8.73
C THR A 142 -4.00 4.60 10.11
N LEU A 143 -3.63 3.80 11.10
CA LEU A 143 -3.23 4.26 12.42
C LEU A 143 -1.71 4.29 12.55
N LEU A 144 -1.20 5.26 13.29
CA LEU A 144 0.22 5.33 13.66
C LEU A 144 0.46 4.43 14.87
N VAL A 145 1.58 3.71 14.83
CA VAL A 145 2.05 2.89 15.96
C VAL A 145 3.50 3.22 16.29
N ASP A 146 3.89 2.96 17.55
CA ASP A 146 5.28 3.00 18.00
C ASP A 146 6.03 1.68 17.70
N ASN A 147 7.30 1.62 18.09
CA ASN A 147 8.13 0.43 17.91
C ASN A 147 7.60 -0.81 18.67
N ALA A 148 6.86 -0.61 19.75
CA ALA A 148 6.21 -1.69 20.50
C ALA A 148 4.89 -2.15 19.86
N GLY A 149 4.39 -1.45 18.83
CA GLY A 149 3.10 -1.71 18.18
C GLY A 149 1.92 -1.04 18.88
N SER A 150 2.15 -0.21 19.89
CA SER A 150 1.08 0.52 20.58
C SER A 150 0.53 1.62 19.68
N VAL A 151 -0.80 1.73 19.61
CA VAL A 151 -1.47 2.73 18.76
C VAL A 151 -1.26 4.13 19.33
N LEU A 152 -0.64 4.99 18.55
CA LEU A 152 -0.44 6.42 18.85
C LEU A 152 -1.63 7.29 18.44
N GLY A 153 -2.43 6.82 17.47
CA GLY A 153 -3.60 7.51 16.98
C GLY A 153 -3.66 7.58 15.45
N PRO A 154 -4.67 8.25 14.90
CA PRO A 154 -4.84 8.39 13.47
C PRO A 154 -3.78 9.31 12.85
N ARG A 155 -3.49 9.08 11.56
CA ARG A 155 -2.66 10.02 10.79
C ARG A 155 -3.34 11.39 10.71
N ARG A 156 -2.53 12.46 10.65
CA ARG A 156 -3.04 13.82 10.45
C ARG A 156 -3.79 14.00 9.13
N LEU A 157 -3.32 13.37 8.06
CA LEU A 157 -4.00 13.34 6.76
C LEU A 157 -4.75 12.02 6.67
N ARG A 158 -6.07 12.10 6.60
CA ARG A 158 -6.95 10.93 6.52
C ARG A 158 -7.60 10.82 5.15
N PRO A 159 -7.94 9.61 4.70
CA PRO A 159 -8.65 9.41 3.45
C PRO A 159 -10.05 10.05 3.51
N PRO A 160 -10.49 10.74 2.44
CA PRO A 160 -11.86 11.18 2.34
C PRO A 160 -12.76 9.98 1.98
N HIS A 161 -14.07 10.10 2.25
CA HIS A 161 -15.04 9.07 1.83
C HIS A 161 -15.01 8.83 0.30
N HIS A 162 -14.87 9.91 -0.48
CA HIS A 162 -14.68 9.84 -1.94
C HIS A 162 -13.28 10.34 -2.32
N LEU A 163 -12.40 9.40 -2.64
CA LEU A 163 -11.04 9.71 -3.08
C LEU A 163 -11.00 9.88 -4.60
N THR A 164 -10.33 10.92 -5.04
CA THR A 164 -10.02 11.16 -6.46
C THR A 164 -8.54 11.50 -6.63
N TRP A 165 -8.01 11.42 -7.85
CA TRP A 165 -6.65 11.87 -8.10
C TRP A 165 -6.42 13.34 -7.72
N ARG A 166 -7.49 14.18 -7.80
CA ARG A 166 -7.45 15.57 -7.37
C ARG A 166 -7.37 15.76 -5.86
N SER A 167 -7.77 14.78 -5.08
CA SER A 167 -7.68 14.82 -3.60
C SER A 167 -6.23 14.93 -3.13
N PHE A 168 -5.30 14.33 -3.86
CA PHE A 168 -3.86 14.36 -3.56
C PHE A 168 -3.22 15.76 -3.67
N LYS A 169 -3.91 16.77 -4.20
CA LYS A 169 -3.49 18.18 -4.07
C LYS A 169 -3.35 18.62 -2.61
N ASN A 170 -4.02 17.94 -1.70
CA ASN A 170 -4.02 18.22 -0.27
C ASN A 170 -2.96 17.40 0.50
N GLY A 171 -2.10 16.67 -0.19
CA GLY A 171 -1.06 15.80 0.34
C GLY A 171 -1.40 14.31 0.21
N MET A 172 -0.59 13.45 0.82
CA MET A 172 -0.78 11.99 0.82
C MET A 172 -1.91 11.61 1.79
N LEU A 173 -3.16 11.72 1.34
CA LEU A 173 -4.35 11.46 2.16
C LEU A 173 -4.50 9.98 2.48
N VAL A 174 -4.11 9.10 1.56
CA VAL A 174 -4.05 7.66 1.75
C VAL A 174 -2.59 7.23 1.79
N CYS A 175 -2.19 6.48 2.78
CA CYS A 175 -0.88 5.84 2.83
C CYS A 175 -0.79 4.74 1.77
N HIS A 176 0.39 4.48 1.20
CA HIS A 176 0.52 3.37 0.27
C HIS A 176 0.26 2.01 0.94
N GLN A 177 0.48 1.89 2.26
CA GLN A 177 0.12 0.73 3.08
C GLN A 177 -1.40 0.52 3.27
N ALA A 178 -2.21 1.46 2.79
CA ALA A 178 -3.68 1.35 2.79
C ALA A 178 -4.27 1.61 1.40
N PHE A 179 -3.49 1.33 0.34
CA PHE A 179 -3.84 1.57 -1.05
C PHE A 179 -3.64 0.29 -1.86
N PHE A 180 -4.70 -0.51 -1.97
CA PHE A 180 -4.71 -1.70 -2.82
C PHE A 180 -4.89 -1.28 -4.28
N ALA A 181 -3.86 -1.44 -5.08
CA ALA A 181 -3.94 -1.17 -6.51
C ALA A 181 -4.28 -2.46 -7.27
N ASN A 182 -5.14 -2.35 -8.28
CA ASN A 182 -5.28 -3.44 -9.24
C ASN A 182 -3.93 -3.73 -9.88
N THR A 183 -3.47 -4.98 -9.83
CA THR A 183 -2.12 -5.38 -10.22
C THR A 183 -1.83 -5.11 -11.71
N THR A 184 -2.84 -5.24 -12.57
CA THR A 184 -2.70 -4.89 -13.99
C THR A 184 -2.36 -3.41 -14.16
N LEU A 185 -3.01 -2.53 -13.39
CA LEU A 185 -2.69 -1.10 -13.41
C LEU A 185 -1.34 -0.80 -12.76
N ALA A 186 -0.98 -1.50 -11.69
CA ALA A 186 0.34 -1.37 -11.07
C ALA A 186 1.45 -1.66 -12.08
N ARG A 187 1.30 -2.71 -12.90
CA ARG A 187 2.25 -3.06 -13.97
C ARG A 187 2.34 -2.02 -15.09
N LEU A 188 1.25 -1.30 -15.40
CA LEU A 188 1.29 -0.20 -16.36
C LEU A 188 2.01 1.04 -15.80
N TYR A 189 2.07 1.17 -14.49
CA TYR A 189 2.54 2.37 -13.80
C TYR A 189 3.57 2.04 -12.73
N HIS A 190 4.71 1.48 -13.10
CA HIS A 190 5.82 1.26 -12.15
C HIS A 190 6.18 2.55 -11.39
N TYR A 191 6.76 2.42 -10.20
CA TYR A 191 7.33 3.56 -9.48
C TYR A 191 8.41 4.24 -10.33
N ASP A 192 8.38 5.56 -10.36
CA ASP A 192 9.37 6.37 -11.08
C ASP A 192 10.64 6.51 -10.22
N SER A 193 11.71 5.80 -10.58
CA SER A 193 12.98 5.76 -9.85
C SER A 193 13.70 7.12 -9.74
N ARG A 194 13.26 8.13 -10.49
CA ARG A 194 13.74 9.51 -10.34
C ARG A 194 13.35 10.14 -9.00
N TYR A 195 12.35 9.58 -8.31
CA TYR A 195 11.92 9.98 -6.97
C TYR A 195 12.41 8.97 -5.95
N ARG A 196 13.30 9.41 -5.05
CA ARG A 196 13.88 8.54 -4.03
C ARG A 196 13.01 8.41 -2.77
N TYR A 197 12.16 9.42 -2.47
CA TYR A 197 11.44 9.52 -1.20
C TYR A 197 9.93 9.65 -1.35
N SER A 198 9.41 9.91 -2.55
CA SER A 198 7.99 10.20 -2.76
C SER A 198 7.43 9.62 -4.07
N ALA A 199 8.06 8.54 -4.60
CA ALA A 199 7.54 7.87 -5.79
C ALA A 199 6.16 7.25 -5.56
N ASP A 200 5.83 6.85 -4.32
CA ASP A 200 4.52 6.39 -3.88
C ASP A 200 3.43 7.44 -4.13
N PHE A 201 3.73 8.72 -3.86
CA PHE A 201 2.82 9.83 -4.11
C PHE A 201 2.52 10.01 -5.61
N ASP A 202 3.57 9.96 -6.47
CA ASP A 202 3.40 10.01 -7.93
C ASP A 202 2.64 8.78 -8.45
N TRP A 203 2.97 7.60 -7.95
CA TRP A 203 2.38 6.33 -8.35
C TRP A 203 0.87 6.29 -8.08
N CYS A 204 0.44 6.63 -6.86
CA CYS A 204 -0.98 6.72 -6.51
C CYS A 204 -1.73 7.68 -7.43
N ILE A 205 -1.16 8.87 -7.71
CA ILE A 205 -1.79 9.86 -8.60
C ILE A 205 -1.93 9.31 -10.02
N ARG A 206 -0.92 8.62 -10.57
CA ARG A 206 -0.96 8.06 -11.93
C ARG A 206 -2.03 6.98 -12.05
N ILE A 207 -2.11 6.04 -11.12
CA ILE A 207 -3.15 5.00 -11.08
C ILE A 207 -4.54 5.63 -10.97
N MET A 208 -4.73 6.57 -10.06
CA MET A 208 -5.99 7.27 -9.85
C MET A 208 -6.42 8.11 -11.07
N ARG A 209 -5.47 8.68 -11.81
CA ARG A 209 -5.76 9.39 -13.07
C ARG A 209 -6.17 8.43 -14.18
N HIS A 210 -5.56 7.25 -14.27
CA HIS A 210 -5.98 6.20 -15.17
C HIS A 210 -7.42 5.77 -14.87
N ALA A 211 -7.71 5.48 -13.60
CA ALA A 211 -9.05 5.12 -13.15
C ALA A 211 -10.10 6.17 -13.56
N ALA A 212 -9.80 7.46 -13.36
CA ALA A 212 -10.71 8.54 -13.73
C ALA A 212 -10.93 8.66 -15.24
N ARG A 213 -9.90 8.40 -16.08
CA ARG A 213 -10.01 8.44 -17.54
C ARG A 213 -10.84 7.30 -18.12
N HIS A 214 -10.75 6.13 -17.47
CA HIS A 214 -11.41 4.90 -17.92
C HIS A 214 -12.67 4.58 -17.13
N HIS A 215 -13.13 5.51 -16.27
CA HIS A 215 -14.33 5.36 -15.43
C HIS A 215 -14.32 4.10 -14.56
N LEU A 216 -13.11 3.68 -14.12
CA LEU A 216 -12.96 2.52 -13.23
C LEU A 216 -13.35 2.89 -11.81
N PRO A 217 -14.06 2.01 -11.08
CA PRO A 217 -14.45 2.26 -9.69
C PRO A 217 -13.23 2.42 -8.78
N ILE A 218 -13.39 3.25 -7.76
CA ILE A 218 -12.47 3.44 -6.65
C ILE A 218 -13.30 3.26 -5.38
N VAL A 219 -12.91 2.35 -4.51
CA VAL A 219 -13.71 1.95 -3.37
C VAL A 219 -13.02 2.26 -2.04
N ASN A 220 -13.75 2.85 -1.11
CA ASN A 220 -13.33 2.98 0.29
C ASN A 220 -13.81 1.73 1.04
N ALA A 221 -12.90 0.99 1.66
CA ALA A 221 -13.22 -0.16 2.49
C ALA A 221 -13.84 0.24 3.84
N GLU A 222 -13.78 1.53 4.19
CA GLU A 222 -14.34 2.09 5.43
C GLU A 222 -13.79 1.45 6.72
N CYS A 223 -12.60 0.86 6.63
CA CYS A 223 -11.89 0.25 7.76
C CYS A 223 -10.45 0.78 7.88
N VAL A 224 -9.85 0.53 9.02
CA VAL A 224 -8.40 0.70 9.22
C VAL A 224 -7.73 -0.50 8.55
N ILE A 225 -6.87 -0.24 7.57
CA ILE A 225 -6.15 -1.28 6.82
C ILE A 225 -4.79 -1.57 7.46
N ALA A 226 -4.05 -0.52 7.84
CA ALA A 226 -2.70 -0.71 8.30
C ALA A 226 -2.37 0.07 9.58
N HIS A 227 -1.54 -0.55 10.40
CA HIS A 227 -0.77 0.08 11.45
C HIS A 227 0.58 0.50 10.87
N TYR A 228 0.83 1.80 10.78
CA TYR A 228 2.01 2.39 10.19
C TYR A 228 3.03 2.77 11.27
N LEU A 229 4.25 2.25 11.14
CA LEU A 229 5.34 2.56 12.07
C LEU A 229 5.80 4.02 11.89
N ASN A 230 5.74 4.82 12.97
CA ASN A 230 5.94 6.28 12.90
C ASN A 230 7.38 6.74 12.62
N GLU A 231 8.34 5.83 12.41
CA GLU A 231 9.78 6.13 12.23
C GLU A 231 10.31 5.90 10.81
N GLY A 232 9.46 5.96 9.77
CA GLY A 232 9.81 5.65 8.39
C GLY A 232 10.84 6.62 7.75
N LEU A 233 11.40 6.20 6.59
CA LEU A 233 12.39 6.92 5.77
C LEU A 233 12.01 8.38 5.48
N THR A 234 10.72 8.65 5.27
CA THR A 234 10.20 9.99 4.97
C THR A 234 10.40 10.97 6.13
N THR A 235 10.39 10.47 7.36
CA THR A 235 10.61 11.30 8.56
C THR A 235 12.08 11.73 8.64
N ARG A 236 13.00 10.82 8.31
CA ARG A 236 14.46 11.09 8.34
C ARG A 236 14.91 12.04 7.20
N HIS A 237 14.22 12.00 6.04
CA HIS A 237 14.57 12.79 4.85
C HIS A 237 13.49 13.80 4.45
N HIS A 238 12.84 14.43 5.44
CA HIS A 238 11.65 15.27 5.26
C HIS A 238 11.83 16.36 4.19
N LYS A 239 12.94 17.12 4.21
CA LYS A 239 13.18 18.21 3.25
C LYS A 239 13.29 17.71 1.81
N ALA A 240 13.99 16.59 1.58
CA ALA A 240 14.14 16.00 0.25
C ALA A 240 12.77 15.49 -0.28
N SER A 241 12.01 14.81 0.58
CA SER A 241 10.65 14.35 0.25
C SER A 241 9.72 15.51 -0.12
N LEU A 242 9.76 16.64 0.62
CA LEU A 242 8.96 17.83 0.29
C LEU A 242 9.33 18.42 -1.09
N LYS A 243 10.62 18.46 -1.43
CA LYS A 243 11.09 18.94 -2.75
C LYS A 243 10.61 18.04 -3.89
N GLU A 244 10.64 16.72 -3.70
CA GLU A 244 10.11 15.78 -4.66
C GLU A 244 8.59 15.94 -4.82
N ARG A 245 7.84 16.00 -3.71
CA ARG A 245 6.38 16.22 -3.71
C ARG A 245 5.99 17.50 -4.42
N PHE A 246 6.76 18.57 -4.24
CA PHE A 246 6.54 19.81 -4.97
C PHE A 246 6.66 19.60 -6.49
N ARG A 247 7.73 18.91 -6.95
CA ARG A 247 7.93 18.60 -8.37
C ARG A 247 6.82 17.72 -8.94
N ILE A 248 6.40 16.70 -8.18
CA ILE A 248 5.28 15.82 -8.54
C ILE A 248 3.98 16.63 -8.66
N MET A 249 3.69 17.50 -7.71
CA MET A 249 2.51 18.36 -7.76
C MET A 249 2.53 19.30 -8.97
N VAL A 250 3.68 19.91 -9.29
CA VAL A 250 3.82 20.75 -10.51
C VAL A 250 3.52 19.92 -11.76
N ARG A 251 4.06 18.71 -11.86
CA ARG A 251 3.85 17.80 -13.00
C ARG A 251 2.38 17.42 -13.19
N HIS A 252 1.65 17.17 -12.11
CA HIS A 252 0.28 16.67 -12.16
C HIS A 252 -0.79 17.75 -12.14
N TYR A 253 -0.53 18.89 -11.50
CA TYR A 253 -1.53 19.93 -11.24
C TYR A 253 -1.14 21.33 -11.73
N GLY A 254 0.08 21.51 -12.24
CA GLY A 254 0.61 22.78 -12.72
C GLY A 254 1.15 23.69 -11.60
N TRP A 255 1.90 24.71 -12.02
CA TRP A 255 2.58 25.64 -11.11
C TRP A 255 1.62 26.44 -10.21
N VAL A 256 0.58 27.03 -10.81
CA VAL A 256 -0.36 27.88 -10.07
C VAL A 256 -1.03 27.13 -8.93
N THR A 257 -1.59 25.96 -9.22
CA THR A 257 -2.23 25.10 -8.21
C THR A 257 -1.25 24.70 -7.12
N THR A 258 -0.03 24.34 -7.51
CA THR A 258 0.99 23.86 -6.57
C THR A 258 1.43 24.98 -5.62
N LEU A 259 1.73 26.17 -6.13
CA LEU A 259 2.12 27.32 -5.31
C LEU A 259 1.01 27.72 -4.34
N PHE A 260 -0.23 27.79 -4.83
CA PHE A 260 -1.39 28.09 -3.97
C PHE A 260 -1.55 27.08 -2.82
N LYS A 261 -1.42 25.76 -3.13
CA LYS A 261 -1.51 24.71 -2.12
C LYS A 261 -0.37 24.76 -1.11
N HIS A 262 0.86 25.03 -1.56
CA HIS A 262 2.00 25.18 -0.65
C HIS A 262 1.87 26.40 0.26
N ALA A 263 1.39 27.54 -0.25
CA ALA A 263 1.06 28.70 0.58
C ALA A 263 -0.01 28.34 1.63
N GLN A 264 -1.05 27.60 1.24
CA GLN A 264 -2.08 27.14 2.17
C GLN A 264 -1.53 26.19 3.25
N PHE A 265 -0.58 25.30 2.89
CA PHE A 265 0.07 24.40 3.87
C PHE A 265 0.93 25.17 4.86
N ALA A 266 1.67 26.18 4.41
CA ALA A 266 2.48 27.05 5.28
C ALA A 266 1.60 27.81 6.28
N LEU A 267 0.47 28.35 5.85
CA LEU A 267 -0.47 29.06 6.72
C LEU A 267 -1.15 28.15 7.77
N ARG A 268 -1.41 26.89 7.41
CA ARG A 268 -2.02 25.91 8.34
C ARG A 268 -1.07 25.36 9.41
N ASN A 269 0.25 25.49 9.23
CA ASN A 269 1.27 24.99 10.14
C ASN A 269 2.35 26.02 10.46
N PRO A 270 2.03 27.14 11.12
CA PRO A 270 3.01 28.21 11.40
C PRO A 270 4.14 27.79 12.36
N LYS A 271 3.98 26.68 13.11
CA LYS A 271 4.99 26.18 14.07
C LYS A 271 6.01 25.18 13.48
N ARG A 272 5.86 24.72 12.26
CA ARG A 272 6.90 23.94 11.54
C ARG A 272 7.66 24.92 10.64
N LYS A 273 8.69 25.58 11.19
CA LYS A 273 9.71 26.25 10.37
C LYS A 273 10.29 25.20 9.40
N LEU A 274 10.25 25.54 8.13
CA LEU A 274 10.79 24.79 6.97
C LEU A 274 12.23 24.34 7.20
#